data_addc05c6bbb01eee5984dd0c334bd6b5
#
_entry.id   addc05c6bbb01eee5984dd0c334bd6b5
#
_cell.length_a   1.000
_cell.length_b   1.000
_cell.length_c   1.000
_cell.angle_alpha   90.00
_cell.angle_beta   90.00
_cell.angle_gamma   90.00
#
_symmetry.space_group_name_H-M   'P 1'
#
loop_
_entity.id
_entity.type
_entity.pdbx_description
1 polymer ?
#
loop_
_entity_poly.entity_id
_entity_poly.type
_entity_poly.pdbx_seq_one_letter_code
_entity_poly.pdbx_strand_id
1 'polypeptide(L)'
;MKIKKLVVVTMTVTGAFALQARTFEVTAWRGETVAARVPDFAELGKAPDGIKVRFGVLESVKYAPTVESLQRLEVYDRVEWNSDDDGPRVVEVSVPADAKPGVYSCGMMNIRVVDRVLPPAKEWKYFLDLWQHPWAVSRYHDVKPFSKKHYAKMRPVYELLASAGQKTITTTILPEAWDHQCYDAYGTMIGRVKREDGTWQFDYSVFDEYVEFCRGCGLGPAICCYTLCPWGYVVRWQNAKGETESCVAKPGTKEFEDYWGVFLQAFATHLKQKGWFEQTYISMDERSIEDVKLIGEFVQKHAPGLRISMAGNQLPSQYGVTIDDFCMILSDKINADYLKETAERRAKGMVTTYYVCCWPLYPNTFMSSGPGEAFWLGAYPAMIGLDGFLRWAWNSWPKDPRKDATYWAWTAGDTFLCYPDGEPSWRFMELRNGIAAAEKVRLLKEQGLFKEELAKVAALYKQDEATANKSNFAKIRQATLDVVNK
;
A
#
# COMPACT_ATOMS: atom_id res chain seq x y z
N MET A 1 5.72 -21.85 -79.69
CA MET A 1 4.92 -21.56 -78.45
C MET A 1 4.74 -22.88 -77.78
N LYS A 2 5.62 -23.13 -76.72
CA LYS A 2 5.61 -24.39 -75.98
C LYS A 2 4.98 -24.09 -74.63
N ILE A 3 3.83 -24.69 -74.41
CA ILE A 3 3.10 -24.65 -73.09
C ILE A 3 3.78 -25.60 -72.13
N LYS A 4 4.37 -25.08 -71.06
CA LYS A 4 4.85 -25.90 -69.95
C LYS A 4 3.69 -26.25 -69.04
N LYS A 5 3.44 -27.53 -68.88
CA LYS A 5 2.49 -28.07 -67.90
C LYS A 5 3.05 -27.86 -66.50
N LEU A 6 2.30 -27.20 -65.67
CA LEU A 6 2.55 -27.04 -64.23
C LEU A 6 2.00 -28.30 -63.52
N VAL A 7 2.87 -29.11 -62.95
CA VAL A 7 2.48 -30.24 -62.08
C VAL A 7 2.30 -29.69 -60.68
N VAL A 8 1.04 -29.60 -60.22
CA VAL A 8 0.70 -29.31 -58.81
C VAL A 8 0.81 -30.59 -58.03
N VAL A 9 1.84 -30.68 -57.18
CA VAL A 9 1.93 -31.75 -56.17
C VAL A 9 1.16 -31.32 -54.94
N THR A 10 -0.01 -31.88 -54.74
CA THR A 10 -0.80 -31.73 -53.52
C THR A 10 -0.18 -32.64 -52.45
N MET A 11 0.62 -32.07 -51.56
CA MET A 11 0.99 -32.76 -50.32
C MET A 11 -0.18 -32.65 -49.32
N THR A 12 -0.92 -33.73 -49.16
CA THR A 12 -1.84 -33.94 -48.06
C THR A 12 -1.01 -34.27 -46.81
N VAL A 13 -0.73 -33.23 -45.99
CA VAL A 13 -0.18 -33.42 -44.65
C VAL A 13 -1.35 -33.75 -43.70
N THR A 14 -1.65 -35.03 -43.57
CA THR A 14 -2.51 -35.52 -42.49
C THR A 14 -1.62 -35.68 -41.23
N GLY A 15 -1.29 -34.55 -40.62
CA GLY A 15 -0.75 -34.49 -39.27
C GLY A 15 -1.79 -33.87 -38.38
N ALA A 16 -2.60 -34.70 -37.72
CA ALA A 16 -3.39 -34.25 -36.59
C ALA A 16 -2.40 -33.84 -35.47
N PHE A 17 -1.94 -32.61 -35.49
CA PHE A 17 -1.38 -32.02 -34.28
C PHE A 17 -2.56 -31.90 -33.31
N ALA A 18 -2.67 -32.87 -32.39
CA ALA A 18 -3.44 -32.68 -31.18
C ALA A 18 -2.84 -31.46 -30.48
N LEU A 19 -3.47 -30.31 -30.63
CA LEU A 19 -3.25 -29.16 -29.72
C LEU A 19 -3.63 -29.72 -28.34
N GLN A 20 -2.64 -30.23 -27.61
CA GLN A 20 -2.81 -30.44 -26.17
C GLN A 20 -3.13 -29.07 -25.62
N ALA A 21 -4.38 -28.84 -25.23
CA ALA A 21 -4.82 -27.61 -24.60
C ALA A 21 -3.87 -27.38 -23.41
N ARG A 22 -2.99 -26.38 -23.54
CA ARG A 22 -2.03 -26.05 -22.47
C ARG A 22 -2.84 -25.46 -21.32
N THR A 23 -3.17 -26.30 -20.36
CA THR A 23 -3.77 -25.85 -19.09
C THR A 23 -2.71 -25.09 -18.29
N PHE A 24 -3.14 -24.07 -17.56
CA PHE A 24 -2.32 -23.38 -16.56
C PHE A 24 -2.98 -23.51 -15.18
N GLU A 25 -2.20 -23.30 -14.13
CA GLU A 25 -2.68 -23.50 -12.76
C GLU A 25 -2.60 -22.19 -11.97
N VAL A 26 -3.65 -21.91 -11.21
CA VAL A 26 -3.68 -20.88 -10.16
C VAL A 26 -3.86 -21.60 -8.83
N THR A 27 -2.90 -21.41 -7.92
CA THR A 27 -2.92 -22.05 -6.61
C THR A 27 -3.31 -21.06 -5.53
N ALA A 28 -4.23 -21.45 -4.66
CA ALA A 28 -4.68 -20.62 -3.53
C ALA A 28 -4.92 -21.48 -2.28
N TRP A 29 -4.76 -20.89 -1.10
CA TRP A 29 -5.28 -21.46 0.13
C TRP A 29 -6.79 -21.20 0.24
N ARG A 30 -7.48 -21.93 1.11
CA ARG A 30 -8.85 -21.61 1.50
C ARG A 30 -8.88 -20.23 2.19
N GLY A 31 -9.89 -19.41 1.89
CA GLY A 31 -10.00 -18.03 2.38
C GLY A 31 -9.15 -17.01 1.61
N GLU A 32 -8.36 -17.45 0.62
CA GLU A 32 -7.48 -16.57 -0.14
C GLU A 32 -8.16 -15.97 -1.37
N THR A 33 -7.79 -14.73 -1.68
CA THR A 33 -8.02 -14.10 -2.98
C THR A 33 -6.67 -13.86 -3.64
N VAL A 34 -6.42 -14.53 -4.76
CA VAL A 34 -5.16 -14.46 -5.52
C VAL A 34 -5.41 -13.87 -6.91
N ALA A 35 -4.52 -12.99 -7.35
CA ALA A 35 -4.50 -12.47 -8.71
C ALA A 35 -3.38 -13.12 -9.53
N ALA A 36 -3.65 -13.41 -10.79
CA ALA A 36 -2.66 -13.96 -11.70
C ALA A 36 -2.82 -13.42 -13.12
N ARG A 37 -1.69 -13.24 -13.81
CA ARG A 37 -1.71 -13.09 -15.28
C ARG A 37 -1.92 -14.45 -15.90
N VAL A 38 -2.74 -14.48 -16.94
CA VAL A 38 -3.03 -15.71 -17.68
C VAL A 38 -2.61 -15.54 -19.13
N PRO A 39 -2.40 -16.63 -19.87
CA PRO A 39 -2.10 -16.56 -21.30
C PRO A 39 -3.20 -15.80 -22.06
N ASP A 40 -2.83 -14.95 -23.02
CA ASP A 40 -3.77 -14.10 -23.77
C ASP A 40 -4.78 -14.91 -24.58
N PHE A 41 -4.43 -16.17 -24.92
CA PHE A 41 -5.31 -17.13 -25.61
C PHE A 41 -6.16 -17.99 -24.64
N ALA A 42 -6.13 -17.72 -23.33
CA ALA A 42 -6.83 -18.56 -22.35
C ALA A 42 -8.35 -18.45 -22.51
N GLU A 43 -8.99 -19.56 -22.82
CA GLU A 43 -10.43 -19.71 -22.73
C GLU A 43 -10.78 -20.23 -21.35
N LEU A 44 -11.54 -19.44 -20.63
CA LEU A 44 -11.93 -19.72 -19.28
C LEU A 44 -13.36 -20.25 -19.27
N GLY A 45 -13.58 -21.33 -18.56
CA GLY A 45 -14.88 -21.95 -18.40
C GLY A 45 -15.70 -21.33 -17.26
N LYS A 46 -16.85 -21.92 -16.98
CA LYS A 46 -17.67 -21.56 -15.81
C LYS A 46 -16.84 -21.76 -14.53
N ALA A 47 -16.89 -20.76 -13.63
CA ALA A 47 -16.30 -20.87 -12.32
C ALA A 47 -16.86 -22.11 -11.56
N PRO A 48 -16.01 -22.88 -10.84
CA PRO A 48 -16.46 -23.97 -10.00
C PRO A 48 -17.40 -23.47 -8.89
N ASP A 49 -18.33 -24.32 -8.48
CA ASP A 49 -19.30 -23.95 -7.42
C ASP A 49 -18.58 -23.55 -6.13
N GLY A 50 -18.99 -22.41 -5.60
CA GLY A 50 -18.42 -21.82 -4.38
C GLY A 50 -17.13 -21.02 -4.59
N ILE A 51 -16.39 -21.17 -5.70
CA ILE A 51 -15.21 -20.39 -6.02
C ILE A 51 -15.59 -19.22 -6.91
N LYS A 52 -15.21 -18.00 -6.52
CA LYS A 52 -15.44 -16.83 -7.37
C LYS A 52 -14.24 -16.60 -8.28
N VAL A 53 -14.50 -16.43 -9.57
CA VAL A 53 -13.49 -16.09 -10.57
C VAL A 53 -13.93 -14.85 -11.30
N ARG A 54 -13.06 -13.86 -11.34
CA ARG A 54 -13.28 -12.59 -12.02
C ARG A 54 -12.20 -12.41 -13.07
N PHE A 55 -12.59 -12.03 -14.26
CA PHE A 55 -11.69 -11.80 -15.39
C PHE A 55 -11.55 -10.33 -15.68
N GLY A 56 -10.42 -9.97 -16.26
CA GLY A 56 -10.17 -8.63 -16.76
C GLY A 56 -8.99 -8.61 -17.71
N VAL A 57 -8.73 -7.42 -18.20
CA VAL A 57 -7.57 -7.11 -19.03
C VAL A 57 -6.75 -6.04 -18.34
N LEU A 58 -5.47 -5.97 -18.69
CA LEU A 58 -4.63 -4.83 -18.33
C LEU A 58 -4.71 -3.78 -19.42
N GLU A 59 -5.20 -2.62 -19.05
CA GLU A 59 -5.19 -1.43 -19.89
C GLU A 59 -3.83 -0.75 -19.83
N SER A 60 -3.41 -0.19 -20.97
CA SER A 60 -2.16 0.57 -21.05
C SER A 60 -2.34 1.98 -20.51
N VAL A 61 -1.30 2.45 -19.80
CA VAL A 61 -1.23 3.80 -19.24
C VAL A 61 0.07 4.45 -19.70
N LYS A 62 -0.02 5.70 -20.14
CA LYS A 62 1.15 6.50 -20.53
C LYS A 62 1.90 6.99 -19.29
N TYR A 63 3.22 7.12 -19.41
CA TYR A 63 4.05 7.69 -18.36
C TYR A 63 5.35 8.26 -18.90
N ALA A 64 5.92 9.25 -18.20
CA ALA A 64 7.27 9.72 -18.45
C ALA A 64 8.28 8.80 -17.72
N PRO A 65 9.33 8.30 -18.40
CA PRO A 65 10.34 7.44 -17.76
C PRO A 65 11.18 8.16 -16.68
N THR A 66 11.33 9.46 -16.79
CA THR A 66 11.91 10.35 -15.76
C THR A 66 11.10 11.63 -15.64
N VAL A 67 11.27 12.38 -14.56
CA VAL A 67 10.57 13.65 -14.32
C VAL A 67 10.79 14.66 -15.45
N GLU A 68 12.00 14.72 -16.00
CA GLU A 68 12.38 15.65 -17.06
C GLU A 68 12.03 15.16 -18.47
N SER A 69 11.56 13.91 -18.61
CA SER A 69 11.34 13.33 -19.94
C SER A 69 10.10 13.89 -20.62
N LEU A 70 10.28 14.36 -21.86
CA LEU A 70 9.19 14.70 -22.77
C LEU A 70 8.61 13.46 -23.47
N GLN A 71 9.36 12.36 -23.51
CA GLN A 71 8.90 11.09 -24.08
C GLN A 71 7.80 10.50 -23.19
N ARG A 72 6.82 9.85 -23.81
CA ARG A 72 5.82 9.01 -23.13
C ARG A 72 6.02 7.57 -23.55
N LEU A 73 6.17 6.72 -22.55
CA LEU A 73 6.12 5.27 -22.70
C LEU A 73 4.73 4.79 -22.30
N GLU A 74 4.42 3.55 -22.62
CA GLU A 74 3.18 2.90 -22.21
C GLU A 74 3.49 1.61 -21.46
N VAL A 75 2.68 1.32 -20.46
CA VAL A 75 2.76 0.08 -19.67
C VAL A 75 1.35 -0.42 -19.35
N TYR A 76 1.17 -1.71 -19.39
CA TYR A 76 -0.07 -2.38 -18.98
C TYR A 76 -0.11 -2.46 -17.45
N ASP A 77 -0.94 -1.63 -16.81
CA ASP A 77 -0.99 -1.53 -15.35
C ASP A 77 -2.40 -1.46 -14.75
N ARG A 78 -3.35 -0.79 -15.41
CA ARG A 78 -4.72 -0.64 -14.90
C ARG A 78 -5.52 -1.90 -15.18
N VAL A 79 -6.12 -2.50 -14.16
CA VAL A 79 -6.98 -3.68 -14.34
C VAL A 79 -8.41 -3.24 -14.61
N GLU A 80 -8.92 -3.61 -15.77
CA GLU A 80 -10.33 -3.44 -16.12
C GLU A 80 -11.05 -4.79 -16.10
N TRP A 81 -12.01 -4.91 -15.17
CA TRP A 81 -12.74 -6.15 -14.97
C TRP A 81 -13.91 -6.30 -15.94
N ASN A 82 -14.14 -7.52 -16.40
CA ASN A 82 -15.21 -7.89 -17.34
C ASN A 82 -15.10 -7.16 -18.68
N SER A 83 -13.89 -6.78 -19.09
CA SER A 83 -13.59 -6.24 -20.41
C SER A 83 -13.16 -7.37 -21.35
N ASP A 84 -13.62 -7.28 -22.59
CA ASP A 84 -13.22 -8.13 -23.73
C ASP A 84 -12.19 -7.42 -24.62
N ASP A 85 -11.66 -6.26 -24.19
CA ASP A 85 -10.68 -5.49 -24.93
C ASP A 85 -9.38 -6.27 -25.14
N ASP A 86 -8.61 -5.86 -26.18
CA ASP A 86 -7.30 -6.42 -26.45
C ASP A 86 -6.30 -5.95 -25.38
N GLY A 87 -5.72 -6.90 -24.66
CA GLY A 87 -4.72 -6.62 -23.63
C GLY A 87 -4.28 -7.88 -22.90
N PRO A 88 -3.20 -7.80 -22.11
CA PRO A 88 -2.78 -8.92 -21.30
C PRO A 88 -3.87 -9.31 -20.28
N ARG A 89 -4.26 -10.58 -20.31
CA ARG A 89 -5.38 -11.08 -19.49
C ARG A 89 -4.97 -11.33 -18.05
N VAL A 90 -5.88 -11.06 -17.14
CA VAL A 90 -5.74 -11.29 -15.70
C VAL A 90 -6.96 -11.99 -15.14
N VAL A 91 -6.73 -12.76 -14.08
CA VAL A 91 -7.80 -13.37 -13.28
C VAL A 91 -7.62 -13.03 -11.81
N GLU A 92 -8.73 -12.93 -11.11
CA GLU A 92 -8.75 -12.95 -9.66
C GLU A 92 -9.62 -14.12 -9.20
N VAL A 93 -9.02 -15.02 -8.42
CA VAL A 93 -9.67 -16.21 -7.88
C VAL A 93 -9.84 -16.02 -6.38
N SER A 94 -11.08 -16.07 -5.89
CA SER A 94 -11.40 -16.02 -4.46
C SER A 94 -11.94 -17.38 -4.01
N VAL A 95 -11.19 -18.04 -3.14
CA VAL A 95 -11.52 -19.35 -2.59
C VAL A 95 -12.12 -19.16 -1.20
N PRO A 96 -13.33 -19.62 -0.91
CA PRO A 96 -13.91 -19.49 0.42
C PRO A 96 -13.18 -20.35 1.46
N ALA A 97 -13.24 -19.97 2.73
CA ALA A 97 -12.53 -20.65 3.81
C ALA A 97 -13.01 -22.10 4.06
N ASP A 98 -14.22 -22.41 3.66
CA ASP A 98 -14.87 -23.73 3.76
C ASP A 98 -14.76 -24.56 2.47
N ALA A 99 -14.06 -24.06 1.44
CA ALA A 99 -13.84 -24.83 0.20
C ALA A 99 -13.14 -26.16 0.50
N LYS A 100 -13.49 -27.20 -0.23
CA LYS A 100 -12.76 -28.48 -0.14
C LYS A 100 -11.40 -28.35 -0.84
N PRO A 101 -10.32 -28.90 -0.27
CA PRO A 101 -9.04 -29.00 -0.97
C PRO A 101 -9.16 -29.83 -2.24
N GLY A 102 -8.37 -29.50 -3.27
CA GLY A 102 -8.37 -30.25 -4.53
C GLY A 102 -8.07 -29.37 -5.74
N VAL A 103 -8.22 -29.96 -6.93
CA VAL A 103 -8.05 -29.26 -8.20
C VAL A 103 -9.40 -29.11 -8.89
N TYR A 104 -9.75 -27.90 -9.25
CA TYR A 104 -11.01 -27.52 -9.88
C TYR A 104 -10.74 -26.99 -11.28
N SER A 105 -11.43 -27.54 -12.29
CA SER A 105 -11.27 -27.10 -13.67
C SER A 105 -12.15 -25.87 -13.95
N CYS A 106 -11.59 -24.88 -14.63
CA CYS A 106 -12.28 -23.68 -15.12
C CYS A 106 -11.83 -23.41 -16.58
N GLY A 107 -12.28 -24.24 -17.52
CA GLY A 107 -11.80 -24.23 -18.90
C GLY A 107 -10.32 -24.63 -18.99
N MET A 108 -9.48 -23.75 -19.56
CA MET A 108 -8.04 -23.96 -19.63
C MET A 108 -7.30 -23.71 -18.30
N MET A 109 -7.98 -23.15 -17.29
CA MET A 109 -7.41 -22.89 -15.97
C MET A 109 -7.77 -23.99 -15.00
N ASN A 110 -6.77 -24.51 -14.26
CA ASN A 110 -6.96 -25.33 -13.08
C ASN A 110 -6.76 -24.47 -11.82
N ILE A 111 -7.68 -24.56 -10.87
CA ILE A 111 -7.58 -23.89 -9.57
C ILE A 111 -7.22 -24.96 -8.54
N ARG A 112 -6.01 -24.91 -8.03
CA ARG A 112 -5.54 -25.80 -6.95
C ARG A 112 -5.80 -25.16 -5.61
N VAL A 113 -6.71 -25.73 -4.84
CA VAL A 113 -7.04 -25.31 -3.47
C VAL A 113 -6.21 -26.15 -2.49
N VAL A 114 -5.31 -25.48 -1.78
CA VAL A 114 -4.43 -26.09 -0.77
C VAL A 114 -5.21 -26.29 0.54
N ASP A 115 -4.96 -27.40 1.23
CA ASP A 115 -5.61 -27.72 2.53
C ASP A 115 -5.02 -26.90 3.68
N ARG A 116 -5.08 -25.60 3.57
CA ARG A 116 -4.74 -24.60 4.61
C ARG A 116 -5.69 -23.43 4.49
N VAL A 117 -5.89 -22.71 5.60
CA VAL A 117 -6.75 -21.54 5.64
C VAL A 117 -5.91 -20.29 5.83
N LEU A 118 -6.08 -19.32 4.93
CA LEU A 118 -5.61 -17.95 5.13
C LEU A 118 -6.76 -17.18 5.79
N PRO A 119 -6.55 -16.58 6.98
CA PRO A 119 -7.58 -15.77 7.63
C PRO A 119 -7.93 -14.52 6.80
N PRO A 120 -9.10 -13.90 7.03
CA PRO A 120 -9.47 -12.65 6.38
C PRO A 120 -8.40 -11.57 6.54
N ALA A 121 -8.21 -10.72 5.52
CA ALA A 121 -7.14 -9.72 5.49
C ALA A 121 -7.12 -8.78 6.71
N LYS A 122 -8.29 -8.43 7.26
CA LYS A 122 -8.40 -7.64 8.50
C LYS A 122 -7.74 -8.30 9.73
N GLU A 123 -7.61 -9.63 9.73
CA GLU A 123 -7.03 -10.42 10.82
C GLU A 123 -5.53 -10.71 10.63
N TRP A 124 -4.96 -10.37 9.47
CA TRP A 124 -3.54 -10.53 9.23
C TRP A 124 -2.72 -9.75 10.24
N LYS A 125 -1.58 -10.30 10.64
CA LYS A 125 -0.64 -9.61 11.53
C LYS A 125 0.32 -8.69 10.79
N TYR A 126 0.35 -8.79 9.47
CA TYR A 126 1.12 -7.90 8.61
C TYR A 126 0.67 -6.45 8.82
N PHE A 127 1.60 -5.56 9.15
CA PHE A 127 1.32 -4.15 9.37
C PHE A 127 1.50 -3.37 8.05
N LEU A 128 0.41 -3.22 7.31
CA LEU A 128 0.38 -2.44 6.07
C LEU A 128 0.01 -1.00 6.38
N ASP A 129 0.80 -0.05 5.87
CA ASP A 129 0.56 1.39 5.97
C ASP A 129 0.72 2.06 4.60
N LEU A 130 -0.36 2.13 3.83
CA LEU A 130 -0.41 2.92 2.60
C LEU A 130 -1.21 4.19 2.86
N TRP A 131 -0.57 5.37 2.76
CA TRP A 131 -1.18 6.65 3.12
C TRP A 131 -2.28 7.05 2.16
N GLN A 132 -3.46 7.36 2.70
CA GLN A 132 -4.65 7.70 1.94
C GLN A 132 -4.71 9.21 1.68
N HIS A 133 -5.16 9.60 0.48
CA HIS A 133 -5.33 10.97 0.05
C HIS A 133 -6.79 11.29 -0.33
N PRO A 134 -7.67 11.63 0.62
CA PRO A 134 -9.08 11.87 0.33
C PRO A 134 -9.31 13.04 -0.63
N TRP A 135 -8.51 14.10 -0.57
CA TRP A 135 -8.69 15.26 -1.46
C TRP A 135 -8.44 14.94 -2.94
N ALA A 136 -7.59 13.98 -3.26
CA ALA A 136 -7.42 13.50 -4.63
C ALA A 136 -8.71 12.88 -5.18
N VAL A 137 -9.46 12.14 -4.35
CA VAL A 137 -10.78 11.61 -4.72
C VAL A 137 -11.78 12.73 -4.94
N SER A 138 -11.80 13.73 -4.05
CA SER A 138 -12.68 14.90 -4.17
C SER A 138 -12.46 15.65 -5.47
N ARG A 139 -11.20 15.99 -5.80
CA ARG A 139 -10.83 16.69 -7.04
C ARG A 139 -11.16 15.85 -8.27
N TYR A 140 -10.79 14.58 -8.30
CA TYR A 140 -10.98 13.74 -9.48
C TYR A 140 -12.46 13.61 -9.86
N HIS A 141 -13.33 13.50 -8.87
CA HIS A 141 -14.78 13.35 -9.07
C HIS A 141 -15.57 14.65 -9.02
N ASP A 142 -14.91 15.78 -8.85
CA ASP A 142 -15.54 17.11 -8.71
C ASP A 142 -16.67 17.10 -7.66
N VAL A 143 -16.35 16.61 -6.46
CA VAL A 143 -17.28 16.54 -5.33
C VAL A 143 -16.75 17.29 -4.11
N LYS A 144 -17.62 17.93 -3.33
CA LYS A 144 -17.24 18.63 -2.13
C LYS A 144 -16.56 17.67 -1.13
N PRO A 145 -15.35 18.00 -0.61
CA PRO A 145 -14.68 17.18 0.41
C PRO A 145 -15.60 16.84 1.58
N PHE A 146 -15.53 15.59 2.02
CA PHE A 146 -16.26 15.01 3.14
C PHE A 146 -17.80 15.13 3.05
N SER A 147 -18.34 15.34 1.84
CA SER A 147 -19.79 15.20 1.58
C SER A 147 -20.19 13.73 1.42
N LYS A 148 -21.49 13.44 1.54
CA LYS A 148 -22.02 12.08 1.27
C LYS A 148 -21.59 11.52 -0.09
N LYS A 149 -21.53 12.37 -1.13
CA LYS A 149 -21.04 11.99 -2.46
C LYS A 149 -19.55 11.65 -2.45
N HIS A 150 -18.76 12.41 -1.70
CA HIS A 150 -17.33 12.15 -1.57
C HIS A 150 -17.06 10.81 -0.87
N TYR A 151 -17.74 10.53 0.25
CA TYR A 151 -17.64 9.22 0.93
C TYR A 151 -18.06 8.06 0.03
N ALA A 152 -19.11 8.23 -0.79
CA ALA A 152 -19.51 7.23 -1.76
C ALA A 152 -18.43 6.95 -2.81
N LYS A 153 -17.68 7.99 -3.24
CA LYS A 153 -16.55 7.85 -4.19
C LYS A 153 -15.28 7.30 -3.57
N MET A 154 -15.02 7.58 -2.30
CA MET A 154 -13.89 7.01 -1.56
C MET A 154 -14.07 5.51 -1.26
N ARG A 155 -15.29 5.05 -1.00
CA ARG A 155 -15.58 3.69 -0.54
C ARG A 155 -14.91 2.60 -1.38
N PRO A 156 -15.09 2.50 -2.72
CA PRO A 156 -14.47 1.44 -3.51
C PRO A 156 -12.93 1.51 -3.48
N VAL A 157 -12.35 2.71 -3.39
CA VAL A 157 -10.90 2.92 -3.29
C VAL A 157 -10.35 2.38 -1.96
N TYR A 158 -11.10 2.57 -0.86
CA TYR A 158 -10.66 2.18 0.48
C TYR A 158 -10.98 0.69 0.78
N GLU A 159 -12.09 0.17 0.26
CA GLU A 159 -12.38 -1.27 0.32
C GLU A 159 -11.36 -2.09 -0.48
N LEU A 160 -10.87 -1.56 -1.62
CA LEU A 160 -9.75 -2.19 -2.33
C LEU A 160 -8.49 -2.23 -1.46
N LEU A 161 -8.15 -1.13 -0.78
CA LEU A 161 -7.00 -1.08 0.14
C LEU A 161 -7.17 -2.05 1.32
N ALA A 162 -8.37 -2.13 1.90
CA ALA A 162 -8.70 -3.05 2.98
C ALA A 162 -8.48 -4.52 2.58
N SER A 163 -8.65 -4.87 1.29
CA SER A 163 -8.42 -6.22 0.79
C SER A 163 -6.97 -6.69 0.93
N ALA A 164 -6.03 -5.78 1.14
CA ALA A 164 -4.62 -6.07 1.43
C ALA A 164 -4.28 -6.02 2.94
N GLY A 165 -5.26 -5.80 3.81
CA GLY A 165 -5.06 -5.81 5.26
C GLY A 165 -4.50 -4.51 5.85
N GLN A 166 -4.86 -3.33 5.27
CA GLN A 166 -4.45 -2.01 5.75
C GLN A 166 -4.70 -1.83 7.25
N LYS A 167 -3.68 -1.44 8.02
CA LYS A 167 -3.74 -1.29 9.48
C LYS A 167 -3.87 0.16 9.94
N THR A 168 -3.59 1.12 9.09
CA THR A 168 -3.55 2.53 9.46
C THR A 168 -4.63 3.35 8.72
N ILE A 169 -5.09 4.39 9.37
CA ILE A 169 -5.95 5.43 8.82
C ILE A 169 -5.12 6.71 8.83
N THR A 170 -4.79 7.21 7.64
CA THR A 170 -4.04 8.46 7.48
C THR A 170 -4.97 9.65 7.69
N THR A 171 -4.71 10.46 8.70
CA THR A 171 -5.43 11.70 8.98
C THR A 171 -4.49 12.89 9.00
N THR A 172 -4.98 14.07 8.62
CA THR A 172 -4.20 15.31 8.70
C THR A 172 -4.81 16.25 9.73
N ILE A 173 -3.99 16.63 10.72
CA ILE A 173 -4.39 17.50 11.82
C ILE A 173 -4.05 18.98 11.58
N LEU A 174 -3.46 19.26 10.42
CA LEU A 174 -3.23 20.61 9.87
C LEU A 174 -3.23 20.52 8.35
N PRO A 175 -3.42 21.64 7.61
CA PRO A 175 -3.29 21.64 6.16
C PRO A 175 -1.81 21.55 5.74
N GLU A 176 -1.56 20.90 4.60
CA GLU A 176 -0.24 20.80 3.96
C GLU A 176 0.86 20.25 4.87
N ALA A 177 0.57 19.08 5.50
CA ALA A 177 1.54 18.39 6.34
C ALA A 177 2.88 18.09 5.63
N TRP A 178 2.86 17.94 4.30
CA TRP A 178 3.99 17.59 3.44
C TRP A 178 4.39 18.68 2.43
N ASP A 179 3.95 19.94 2.62
CA ASP A 179 4.37 21.12 1.85
C ASP A 179 4.32 20.93 0.32
N HIS A 180 3.12 20.70 -0.22
CA HIS A 180 2.82 20.60 -1.66
C HIS A 180 3.52 19.44 -2.42
N GLN A 181 3.87 18.36 -1.75
CA GLN A 181 4.44 17.18 -2.42
C GLN A 181 3.44 16.43 -3.32
N CYS A 182 2.14 16.66 -3.14
CA CYS A 182 1.06 16.02 -3.87
C CYS A 182 0.42 16.94 -4.91
N TYR A 183 -0.23 16.35 -5.91
CA TYR A 183 -0.98 17.11 -6.91
C TYR A 183 -2.12 17.91 -6.30
N ASP A 184 -2.83 17.29 -5.37
CA ASP A 184 -3.88 17.92 -4.58
C ASP A 184 -3.32 18.33 -3.22
N ALA A 185 -3.70 19.53 -2.76
CA ALA A 185 -3.36 19.98 -1.43
C ALA A 185 -4.05 19.11 -0.36
N TYR A 186 -3.31 18.71 0.66
CA TYR A 186 -3.92 18.15 1.85
C TYR A 186 -4.56 19.25 2.69
N GLY A 187 -5.86 19.15 2.92
CA GLY A 187 -6.56 19.98 3.90
C GLY A 187 -6.33 19.49 5.33
N THR A 188 -7.03 20.11 6.28
CA THR A 188 -7.11 19.62 7.66
C THR A 188 -8.43 18.90 7.91
N MET A 189 -8.41 17.87 8.74
CA MET A 189 -9.63 17.19 9.23
C MET A 189 -10.09 17.76 10.59
N ILE A 190 -9.30 18.67 11.20
CA ILE A 190 -9.62 19.30 12.48
C ILE A 190 -9.64 20.80 12.30
N GLY A 191 -10.82 21.40 12.45
CA GLY A 191 -10.98 22.86 12.42
C GLY A 191 -10.32 23.51 13.64
N ARG A 192 -9.69 24.68 13.44
CA ARG A 192 -9.03 25.46 14.51
C ARG A 192 -9.39 26.92 14.36
N VAL A 193 -10.00 27.47 15.39
CA VAL A 193 -10.33 28.89 15.47
C VAL A 193 -9.72 29.50 16.73
N LYS A 194 -8.97 30.60 16.58
CA LYS A 194 -8.51 31.42 17.70
C LYS A 194 -9.49 32.54 17.92
N ARG A 195 -10.12 32.59 19.09
CA ARG A 195 -11.11 33.59 19.45
C ARG A 195 -10.45 34.92 19.81
N GLU A 196 -11.25 35.98 19.93
CA GLU A 196 -10.77 37.33 20.29
C GLU A 196 -10.15 37.35 21.69
N ASP A 197 -10.63 36.52 22.62
CA ASP A 197 -10.07 36.38 23.98
C ASP A 197 -8.79 35.54 24.03
N GLY A 198 -8.28 35.11 22.87
CA GLY A 198 -7.07 34.28 22.74
C GLY A 198 -7.29 32.80 22.98
N THR A 199 -8.48 32.34 23.35
CA THR A 199 -8.78 30.92 23.52
C THR A 199 -8.94 30.18 22.17
N TRP A 200 -8.73 28.87 22.19
CA TRP A 200 -8.86 28.03 21.01
C TRP A 200 -10.17 27.25 21.00
N GLN A 201 -10.75 27.12 19.82
CA GLN A 201 -11.86 26.22 19.54
C GLN A 201 -11.42 25.19 18.50
N PHE A 202 -11.72 23.93 18.77
CA PHE A 202 -11.42 22.82 17.86
C PHE A 202 -12.72 22.15 17.39
N ASP A 203 -12.79 21.84 16.08
CA ASP A 203 -13.89 21.07 15.50
C ASP A 203 -13.34 19.74 14.97
N TYR A 204 -13.74 18.65 15.59
CA TYR A 204 -13.34 17.28 15.27
C TYR A 204 -14.34 16.54 14.36
N SER A 205 -15.41 17.19 13.90
CA SER A 205 -16.51 16.53 13.19
C SER A 205 -16.05 15.76 11.95
N VAL A 206 -15.21 16.38 11.11
CA VAL A 206 -14.66 15.74 9.91
C VAL A 206 -13.70 14.61 10.26
N PHE A 207 -12.85 14.80 11.26
CA PHE A 207 -11.93 13.78 11.75
C PHE A 207 -12.69 12.53 12.23
N ASP A 208 -13.70 12.72 13.06
CA ASP A 208 -14.51 11.63 13.60
C ASP A 208 -15.23 10.85 12.50
N GLU A 209 -15.95 11.57 11.62
CA GLU A 209 -16.69 10.97 10.52
C GLU A 209 -15.77 10.21 9.56
N TYR A 210 -14.59 10.75 9.27
CA TYR A 210 -13.61 10.11 8.41
C TYR A 210 -13.03 8.83 9.01
N VAL A 211 -12.65 8.84 10.30
CA VAL A 211 -12.16 7.66 10.99
C VAL A 211 -13.21 6.55 11.03
N GLU A 212 -14.47 6.90 11.35
CA GLU A 212 -15.58 5.94 11.36
C GLU A 212 -15.85 5.38 9.97
N PHE A 213 -15.81 6.22 8.94
CA PHE A 213 -15.95 5.81 7.54
C PHE A 213 -14.82 4.83 7.14
N CYS A 214 -13.56 5.14 7.44
CA CYS A 214 -12.42 4.27 7.13
C CYS A 214 -12.56 2.90 7.79
N ARG A 215 -12.95 2.86 9.06
CA ARG A 215 -13.26 1.61 9.79
C ARG A 215 -14.41 0.84 9.14
N GLY A 216 -15.43 1.55 8.69
CA GLY A 216 -16.56 0.99 7.92
C GLY A 216 -16.14 0.40 6.56
N CYS A 217 -15.02 0.82 5.97
CA CYS A 217 -14.40 0.24 4.79
C CYS A 217 -13.46 -0.94 5.12
N GLY A 218 -13.15 -1.17 6.40
CA GLY A 218 -12.26 -2.24 6.86
C GLY A 218 -10.80 -1.82 7.08
N LEU A 219 -10.50 -0.52 7.15
CA LEU A 219 -9.18 0.00 7.49
C LEU A 219 -9.01 0.13 9.02
N GLY A 220 -7.78 0.18 9.46
CA GLY A 220 -7.44 0.41 10.86
C GLY A 220 -7.05 -0.88 11.62
N PRO A 221 -6.92 -0.83 12.94
CA PRO A 221 -7.46 0.19 13.88
C PRO A 221 -6.59 1.43 14.12
N ALA A 222 -5.31 1.45 13.70
CA ALA A 222 -4.39 2.54 14.01
C ALA A 222 -4.80 3.85 13.30
N ILE A 223 -4.79 4.96 14.03
CA ILE A 223 -5.11 6.30 13.52
C ILE A 223 -3.81 7.10 13.51
N CYS A 224 -3.28 7.40 12.33
CA CYS A 224 -2.04 8.14 12.15
C CYS A 224 -2.34 9.62 11.87
N CYS A 225 -1.97 10.49 12.81
CA CYS A 225 -2.29 11.91 12.78
C CYS A 225 -1.08 12.74 12.33
N TYR A 226 -1.03 13.10 11.07
CA TYR A 226 0.00 13.94 10.45
C TYR A 226 -0.34 15.41 10.62
N THR A 227 0.45 16.25 11.22
CA THR A 227 1.67 16.06 11.99
C THR A 227 1.90 17.26 12.90
N LEU A 228 2.63 17.14 13.99
CA LEU A 228 3.05 18.31 14.78
C LEU A 228 4.21 19.05 14.11
N CYS A 229 4.90 18.43 13.17
CA CYS A 229 6.10 18.95 12.51
C CYS A 229 5.95 18.92 10.99
N PRO A 230 5.15 19.80 10.38
CA PRO A 230 5.03 19.88 8.93
C PRO A 230 6.35 20.29 8.28
N TRP A 231 6.52 19.94 7.01
CA TRP A 231 7.63 20.45 6.21
C TRP A 231 7.54 22.00 6.18
N GLY A 232 8.66 22.69 6.40
CA GLY A 232 8.67 24.14 6.53
C GLY A 232 8.17 24.70 7.87
N TYR A 233 7.65 23.85 8.79
CA TYR A 233 7.16 24.23 10.13
C TYR A 233 6.00 25.24 10.14
N VAL A 234 5.32 25.45 9.02
CA VAL A 234 4.22 26.41 8.92
C VAL A 234 2.92 25.82 9.46
N VAL A 235 2.36 26.47 10.47
CA VAL A 235 1.04 26.15 11.02
C VAL A 235 0.03 27.21 10.65
N ARG A 236 -1.26 26.83 10.53
CA ARG A 236 -2.35 27.71 10.08
C ARG A 236 -3.59 27.53 10.95
N TRP A 237 -4.35 28.61 11.15
CA TRP A 237 -5.63 28.60 11.86
C TRP A 237 -6.54 29.73 11.32
N GLN A 238 -7.80 29.69 11.71
CA GLN A 238 -8.72 30.80 11.47
C GLN A 238 -8.77 31.71 12.71
N ASN A 239 -8.81 33.02 12.49
CA ASN A 239 -9.11 33.99 13.55
C ASN A 239 -10.63 34.11 13.77
N ALA A 240 -11.05 34.92 14.74
CA ALA A 240 -12.46 35.12 15.06
C ALA A 240 -13.29 35.72 13.90
N LYS A 241 -12.64 36.31 12.90
CA LYS A 241 -13.28 36.87 11.70
C LYS A 241 -13.36 35.84 10.55
N GLY A 242 -12.82 34.61 10.74
CA GLY A 242 -12.74 33.60 9.70
C GLY A 242 -11.59 33.77 8.71
N GLU A 243 -10.66 34.68 8.97
CA GLU A 243 -9.46 34.88 8.15
C GLU A 243 -8.39 33.88 8.53
N THR A 244 -7.63 33.39 7.54
CA THR A 244 -6.54 32.46 7.80
C THR A 244 -5.29 33.19 8.25
N GLU A 245 -4.79 32.84 9.42
CA GLU A 245 -3.50 33.26 9.97
C GLU A 245 -2.50 32.08 9.96
N SER A 246 -1.22 32.41 9.99
CA SER A 246 -0.13 31.41 10.01
C SER A 246 1.08 31.91 10.76
N CYS A 247 1.90 31.00 11.26
CA CYS A 247 3.24 31.29 11.74
C CYS A 247 4.17 30.10 11.50
N VAL A 248 5.47 30.33 11.69
CA VAL A 248 6.46 29.25 11.73
C VAL A 248 6.56 28.77 13.19
N ALA A 249 6.19 27.52 13.43
CA ALA A 249 6.19 26.88 14.73
C ALA A 249 7.19 25.71 14.75
N LYS A 250 8.47 26.03 14.93
CA LYS A 250 9.54 25.02 15.01
C LYS A 250 9.52 24.35 16.40
N PRO A 251 9.73 23.02 16.50
CA PRO A 251 9.85 22.34 17.79
C PRO A 251 10.82 23.05 18.75
N GLY A 252 10.41 23.20 20.02
CA GLY A 252 11.16 23.90 21.06
C GLY A 252 10.97 25.40 21.12
N THR A 253 10.25 26.03 20.17
CA THR A 253 9.92 27.47 20.22
C THR A 253 8.64 27.76 21.00
N LYS A 254 8.48 29.04 21.39
CA LYS A 254 7.25 29.48 22.06
C LYS A 254 6.03 29.36 21.14
N GLU A 255 6.18 29.64 19.86
CA GLU A 255 5.13 29.52 18.85
C GLU A 255 4.65 28.07 18.74
N PHE A 256 5.56 27.10 18.85
CA PHE A 256 5.22 25.68 18.88
C PHE A 256 4.43 25.31 20.14
N GLU A 257 4.88 25.75 21.30
CA GLU A 257 4.19 25.52 22.58
C GLU A 257 2.78 26.15 22.57
N ASP A 258 2.65 27.39 22.12
CA ASP A 258 1.38 28.13 22.12
C ASP A 258 0.35 27.52 21.15
N TYR A 259 0.81 26.97 20.03
CA TYR A 259 -0.09 26.41 19.01
C TYR A 259 -0.48 24.96 19.32
N TRP A 260 0.49 24.12 19.74
CA TRP A 260 0.29 22.70 19.88
C TRP A 260 -0.07 22.25 21.30
N GLY A 261 0.35 22.97 22.37
CA GLY A 261 0.16 22.54 23.75
C GLY A 261 -1.32 22.38 24.12
N VAL A 262 -2.10 23.44 23.91
CA VAL A 262 -3.55 23.41 24.17
C VAL A 262 -4.27 22.42 23.26
N PHE A 263 -3.83 22.33 22.00
CA PHE A 263 -4.40 21.37 21.06
C PHE A 263 -4.22 19.94 21.53
N LEU A 264 -3.00 19.52 21.89
CA LEU A 264 -2.73 18.15 22.31
C LEU A 264 -3.53 17.75 23.54
N GLN A 265 -3.67 18.64 24.52
CA GLN A 265 -4.48 18.36 25.71
C GLN A 265 -5.96 18.17 25.37
N ALA A 266 -6.51 19.06 24.53
CA ALA A 266 -7.89 18.95 24.06
C ALA A 266 -8.11 17.71 23.20
N PHE A 267 -7.18 17.42 22.29
CA PHE A 267 -7.25 16.25 21.41
C PHE A 267 -7.14 14.94 22.16
N ALA A 268 -6.21 14.83 23.13
CA ALA A 268 -6.11 13.67 23.99
C ALA A 268 -7.41 13.42 24.78
N THR A 269 -8.05 14.48 25.26
CA THR A 269 -9.35 14.39 25.95
C THR A 269 -10.43 13.89 25.00
N HIS A 270 -10.52 14.44 23.80
CA HIS A 270 -11.45 14.00 22.75
C HIS A 270 -11.24 12.52 22.37
N LEU A 271 -10.00 12.11 22.12
CA LEU A 271 -9.66 10.72 21.79
C LEU A 271 -10.04 9.73 22.90
N LYS A 272 -9.86 10.12 24.18
CA LYS A 272 -10.31 9.31 25.32
C LYS A 272 -11.83 9.17 25.37
N GLN A 273 -12.57 10.25 25.11
CA GLN A 273 -14.04 10.24 25.02
C GLN A 273 -14.54 9.32 23.91
N LYS A 274 -13.85 9.30 22.75
CA LYS A 274 -14.15 8.41 21.63
C LYS A 274 -13.67 6.96 21.84
N GLY A 275 -12.86 6.67 22.85
CA GLY A 275 -12.22 5.36 23.05
C GLY A 275 -11.14 5.05 22.00
N TRP A 276 -10.52 6.06 21.41
CA TRP A 276 -9.53 5.93 20.33
C TRP A 276 -8.10 6.25 20.77
N PHE A 277 -7.88 6.70 21.99
CA PHE A 277 -6.60 7.19 22.49
C PHE A 277 -5.46 6.17 22.29
N GLU A 278 -5.68 4.91 22.70
CA GLU A 278 -4.70 3.84 22.58
C GLU A 278 -4.41 3.37 21.15
N GLN A 279 -5.22 3.80 20.19
CA GLN A 279 -5.10 3.45 18.77
C GLN A 279 -4.56 4.62 17.94
N THR A 280 -4.36 5.78 18.56
CA THR A 280 -3.95 7.00 17.86
C THR A 280 -2.46 7.25 18.04
N TYR A 281 -1.83 7.65 16.94
CA TYR A 281 -0.43 8.02 16.85
C TYR A 281 -0.31 9.47 16.38
N ILE A 282 0.58 10.23 17.03
CA ILE A 282 1.13 11.44 16.41
C ILE A 282 2.19 10.97 15.42
N SER A 283 1.93 11.25 14.15
CA SER A 283 2.73 10.72 13.05
C SER A 283 3.66 11.77 12.49
N MET A 284 4.89 11.35 12.21
CA MET A 284 5.92 12.20 11.61
C MET A 284 6.46 11.53 10.36
N ASP A 285 6.82 12.35 9.39
CA ASP A 285 7.64 11.96 8.27
C ASP A 285 9.13 12.11 8.65
N GLU A 286 10.05 11.95 7.71
CA GLU A 286 11.50 12.04 7.92
C GLU A 286 11.92 13.35 8.59
N ARG A 287 12.24 13.31 9.88
CA ARG A 287 12.63 14.47 10.68
C ARG A 287 14.01 14.28 11.32
N SER A 288 14.65 15.39 11.67
CA SER A 288 15.92 15.37 12.38
C SER A 288 15.77 14.69 13.75
N ILE A 289 16.83 14.09 14.25
CA ILE A 289 16.87 13.50 15.61
C ILE A 289 16.46 14.54 16.65
N GLU A 290 16.92 15.80 16.50
CA GLU A 290 16.59 16.89 17.40
C GLU A 290 15.10 17.22 17.42
N ASP A 291 14.47 17.38 16.24
CA ASP A 291 13.02 17.65 16.16
C ASP A 291 12.20 16.52 16.76
N VAL A 292 12.55 15.26 16.45
CA VAL A 292 11.82 14.09 16.96
C VAL A 292 11.94 13.98 18.49
N LYS A 293 13.12 14.27 19.04
CA LYS A 293 13.33 14.29 20.50
C LYS A 293 12.46 15.36 21.15
N LEU A 294 12.49 16.59 20.65
CA LEU A 294 11.68 17.70 21.19
C LEU A 294 10.18 17.40 21.11
N ILE A 295 9.71 16.82 19.98
CA ILE A 295 8.31 16.42 19.82
C ILE A 295 7.93 15.30 20.77
N GLY A 296 8.77 14.29 20.94
CA GLY A 296 8.52 13.19 21.88
C GLY A 296 8.38 13.68 23.33
N GLU A 297 9.29 14.54 23.77
CA GLU A 297 9.23 15.18 25.08
C GLU A 297 7.96 16.05 25.23
N PHE A 298 7.60 16.78 24.17
CA PHE A 298 6.39 17.61 24.14
C PHE A 298 5.10 16.78 24.20
N VAL A 299 5.01 15.68 23.45
CA VAL A 299 3.86 14.76 23.50
C VAL A 299 3.72 14.16 24.89
N GLN A 300 4.82 13.74 25.53
CA GLN A 300 4.78 13.21 26.89
C GLN A 300 4.36 14.26 27.93
N LYS A 301 4.71 15.54 27.72
CA LYS A 301 4.30 16.65 28.60
C LYS A 301 2.80 16.95 28.50
N HIS A 302 2.25 17.02 27.28
CA HIS A 302 0.89 17.52 27.03
C HIS A 302 -0.18 16.45 26.85
N ALA A 303 0.22 15.24 26.44
CA ALA A 303 -0.67 14.10 26.21
C ALA A 303 0.03 12.78 26.60
N PRO A 304 0.39 12.60 27.90
CA PRO A 304 1.14 11.42 28.34
C PRO A 304 0.43 10.13 27.96
N GLY A 305 1.19 9.22 27.34
CA GLY A 305 0.72 7.93 26.84
C GLY A 305 0.18 7.96 25.40
N LEU A 306 0.06 9.11 24.76
CA LEU A 306 -0.24 9.19 23.33
C LEU A 306 0.96 8.66 22.53
N ARG A 307 0.70 7.77 21.59
CA ARG A 307 1.72 7.06 20.83
C ARG A 307 2.33 7.91 19.72
N ILE A 308 3.52 7.52 19.30
CA ILE A 308 4.24 8.18 18.20
C ILE A 308 4.51 7.16 17.09
N SER A 309 4.24 7.54 15.83
CA SER A 309 4.69 6.84 14.64
C SER A 309 5.58 7.72 13.77
N MET A 310 6.52 7.09 13.04
CA MET A 310 7.43 7.86 12.21
C MET A 310 8.04 7.01 11.10
N ALA A 311 8.21 7.62 9.92
CA ALA A 311 9.14 7.17 8.89
C ALA A 311 10.51 7.82 9.11
N GLY A 312 11.59 7.05 8.98
CA GLY A 312 12.92 7.57 9.29
C GLY A 312 14.05 6.80 8.63
N ASN A 313 15.27 7.30 8.83
CA ASN A 313 16.49 6.77 8.21
C ASN A 313 17.64 6.53 9.20
N GLN A 314 17.37 6.51 10.51
CA GLN A 314 18.30 6.15 11.58
C GLN A 314 17.70 5.04 12.43
N LEU A 315 18.49 4.38 13.28
CA LEU A 315 17.96 3.40 14.22
C LEU A 315 16.96 4.07 15.19
N PRO A 316 15.84 3.43 15.54
CA PRO A 316 14.85 4.00 16.45
C PRO A 316 15.45 4.47 17.79
N SER A 317 16.42 3.72 18.35
CA SER A 317 17.11 4.08 19.59
C SER A 317 17.89 5.38 19.52
N GLN A 318 18.32 5.82 18.35
CA GLN A 318 19.11 7.05 18.17
C GLN A 318 18.28 8.32 18.33
N TYR A 319 16.94 8.23 18.23
CA TYR A 319 16.07 9.41 18.41
C TYR A 319 15.89 9.81 19.88
N GLY A 320 16.27 8.95 20.84
CA GLY A 320 16.26 9.27 22.28
C GLY A 320 14.86 9.38 22.91
N VAL A 321 13.81 9.01 22.18
CA VAL A 321 12.41 8.95 22.64
C VAL A 321 11.77 7.65 22.19
N THR A 322 10.68 7.27 22.83
CA THR A 322 9.89 6.10 22.40
C THR A 322 9.12 6.43 21.14
N ILE A 323 9.33 5.61 20.09
CA ILE A 323 8.55 5.64 18.85
C ILE A 323 7.85 4.29 18.75
N ASP A 324 6.54 4.27 18.88
CA ASP A 324 5.76 3.02 18.99
C ASP A 324 5.65 2.28 17.67
N ASP A 325 5.55 3.02 16.57
CA ASP A 325 5.57 2.50 15.19
C ASP A 325 6.67 3.20 14.40
N PHE A 326 7.69 2.45 14.02
CA PHE A 326 8.85 2.99 13.29
C PHE A 326 9.00 2.31 11.94
N CYS A 327 9.17 3.12 10.91
CA CYS A 327 9.34 2.66 9.54
C CYS A 327 10.71 3.11 8.99
N MET A 328 11.57 2.16 8.61
CA MET A 328 12.91 2.41 8.05
C MET A 328 12.87 2.44 6.52
N ILE A 329 13.54 3.41 5.92
CA ILE A 329 13.75 3.37 4.47
C ILE A 329 14.54 2.12 4.06
N LEU A 330 14.13 1.46 2.98
CA LEU A 330 14.83 0.30 2.43
C LEU A 330 16.25 0.71 2.01
N SER A 331 17.23 0.33 2.81
CA SER A 331 18.64 0.65 2.64
C SER A 331 19.52 -0.40 3.35
N ASP A 332 20.84 -0.25 3.25
CA ASP A 332 21.83 -1.03 3.99
C ASP A 332 21.73 -0.89 5.52
N LYS A 333 20.96 0.09 6.00
CA LYS A 333 20.64 0.26 7.43
C LYS A 333 19.67 -0.79 7.95
N ILE A 334 18.95 -1.52 7.08
CA ILE A 334 18.22 -2.72 7.47
C ILE A 334 19.21 -3.88 7.59
N ASN A 335 20.03 -3.83 8.62
CA ASN A 335 21.11 -4.76 8.92
C ASN A 335 20.82 -5.55 10.21
N ALA A 336 21.80 -6.31 10.69
CA ALA A 336 21.66 -7.14 11.90
C ALA A 336 21.28 -6.33 13.15
N ASP A 337 21.81 -5.13 13.32
CA ASP A 337 21.53 -4.26 14.47
C ASP A 337 20.08 -3.79 14.44
N TYR A 338 19.58 -3.36 13.27
CA TYR A 338 18.18 -2.99 13.08
C TYR A 338 17.23 -4.17 13.34
N LEU A 339 17.56 -5.36 12.83
CA LEU A 339 16.74 -6.56 13.06
C LEU A 339 16.74 -7.00 14.54
N LYS A 340 17.86 -6.85 15.23
CA LYS A 340 17.95 -7.08 16.67
C LYS A 340 17.05 -6.10 17.44
N GLU A 341 17.17 -4.80 17.15
CA GLU A 341 16.32 -3.77 17.77
C GLU A 341 14.83 -4.01 17.44
N THR A 342 14.51 -4.45 16.23
CA THR A 342 13.15 -4.83 15.83
C THR A 342 12.59 -5.94 16.75
N ALA A 343 13.37 -6.97 17.05
CA ALA A 343 12.94 -8.05 17.93
C ALA A 343 12.68 -7.55 19.37
N GLU A 344 13.54 -6.68 19.88
CA GLU A 344 13.39 -6.04 21.20
C GLU A 344 12.15 -5.13 21.28
N ARG A 345 11.88 -4.38 20.22
CA ARG A 345 10.71 -3.51 20.07
C ARG A 345 9.41 -4.33 20.02
N ARG A 346 9.39 -5.41 19.24
CA ARG A 346 8.25 -6.32 19.13
C ARG A 346 7.91 -6.95 20.49
N ALA A 347 8.91 -7.34 21.28
CA ALA A 347 8.71 -7.86 22.64
C ALA A 347 8.02 -6.85 23.57
N LYS A 348 8.07 -5.55 23.26
CA LYS A 348 7.39 -4.45 23.97
C LYS A 348 6.06 -4.06 23.31
N GLY A 349 5.59 -4.78 22.29
CA GLY A 349 4.36 -4.48 21.56
C GLY A 349 4.46 -3.31 20.57
N MET A 350 5.68 -2.90 20.21
CA MET A 350 5.95 -1.87 19.21
C MET A 350 6.00 -2.47 17.82
N VAL A 351 5.72 -1.65 16.80
CA VAL A 351 5.74 -2.02 15.38
C VAL A 351 7.04 -1.54 14.75
N THR A 352 7.58 -2.34 13.83
CA THR A 352 8.76 -1.97 13.05
C THR A 352 8.60 -2.45 11.61
N THR A 353 8.48 -1.49 10.69
CA THR A 353 8.22 -1.71 9.27
C THR A 353 9.35 -1.15 8.42
N TYR A 354 9.18 -1.23 7.10
CA TYR A 354 10.07 -0.56 6.16
C TYR A 354 9.27 0.10 5.03
N TYR A 355 9.89 1.04 4.30
CA TYR A 355 9.27 1.72 3.19
C TYR A 355 10.20 1.87 1.99
N VAL A 356 9.57 2.13 0.84
CA VAL A 356 10.19 2.70 -0.36
C VAL A 356 9.39 3.93 -0.78
N CYS A 357 10.09 4.89 -1.41
CA CYS A 357 9.47 6.10 -1.95
C CYS A 357 10.03 6.37 -3.36
N CYS A 358 10.52 7.57 -3.64
CA CYS A 358 11.29 7.87 -4.87
C CYS A 358 12.63 7.10 -4.94
N TRP A 359 13.06 6.50 -3.85
CA TRP A 359 14.26 5.65 -3.71
C TRP A 359 13.98 4.46 -2.78
N PRO A 360 14.66 3.31 -2.93
CA PRO A 360 15.57 2.94 -4.02
C PRO A 360 14.84 2.79 -5.36
N LEU A 361 15.58 2.83 -6.47
CA LEU A 361 14.97 2.62 -7.79
C LEU A 361 14.42 1.21 -7.98
N TYR A 362 14.99 0.23 -7.30
CA TYR A 362 14.48 -1.14 -7.21
C TYR A 362 14.91 -1.81 -5.90
N PRO A 363 14.04 -2.72 -5.34
CA PRO A 363 12.66 -2.93 -5.79
C PRO A 363 11.79 -1.71 -5.50
N ASN A 364 10.81 -1.43 -6.38
CA ASN A 364 9.84 -0.34 -6.21
C ASN A 364 8.50 -0.69 -6.86
N THR A 365 7.55 0.27 -6.83
CA THR A 365 6.24 0.15 -7.45
C THR A 365 6.00 1.26 -8.49
N PHE A 366 7.04 1.68 -9.21
CA PHE A 366 6.92 2.63 -10.32
C PHE A 366 6.21 2.01 -11.53
N MET A 367 5.75 2.83 -12.46
CA MET A 367 5.24 2.35 -13.75
C MET A 367 6.31 1.56 -14.53
N SER A 368 7.58 1.87 -14.31
CA SER A 368 8.74 1.19 -14.91
C SER A 368 9.25 -0.03 -14.12
N SER A 369 8.65 -0.33 -12.96
CA SER A 369 9.05 -1.48 -12.14
C SER A 369 8.78 -2.80 -12.86
N GLY A 370 9.72 -3.72 -12.71
CA GLY A 370 9.66 -5.03 -13.37
C GLY A 370 8.72 -6.03 -12.68
N PRO A 371 8.43 -7.14 -13.37
CA PRO A 371 7.64 -8.23 -12.79
C PRO A 371 8.26 -8.77 -11.50
N GLY A 372 7.45 -8.90 -10.46
CA GLY A 372 7.84 -9.46 -9.17
C GLY A 372 8.38 -8.44 -8.15
N GLU A 373 8.71 -7.20 -8.53
CA GLU A 373 9.18 -6.20 -7.58
C GLU A 373 8.13 -5.89 -6.50
N ALA A 374 6.90 -5.60 -6.89
CA ALA A 374 5.82 -5.33 -5.95
C ALA A 374 5.50 -6.54 -5.05
N PHE A 375 5.53 -7.77 -5.59
CA PHE A 375 5.40 -8.99 -4.80
C PHE A 375 6.53 -9.11 -3.76
N TRP A 376 7.77 -8.86 -4.19
CA TRP A 376 8.93 -8.90 -3.31
C TRP A 376 8.77 -7.93 -2.15
N LEU A 377 8.33 -6.69 -2.43
CA LEU A 377 8.08 -5.69 -1.38
C LEU A 377 7.06 -6.19 -0.35
N GLY A 378 5.97 -6.82 -0.80
CA GLY A 378 4.98 -7.37 0.11
C GLY A 378 5.49 -8.56 0.95
N ALA A 379 6.31 -9.43 0.36
CA ALA A 379 6.80 -10.65 1.02
C ALA A 379 8.03 -10.42 1.92
N TYR A 380 8.86 -9.42 1.63
CA TYR A 380 10.14 -9.15 2.27
C TYR A 380 10.10 -9.08 3.81
N PRO A 381 9.14 -8.39 4.46
CA PRO A 381 9.11 -8.31 5.91
C PRO A 381 9.10 -9.66 6.62
N ALA A 382 8.27 -10.61 6.14
CA ALA A 382 8.18 -11.94 6.75
C ALA A 382 9.45 -12.77 6.57
N MET A 383 10.24 -12.46 5.54
CA MET A 383 11.50 -13.16 5.24
C MET A 383 12.62 -12.74 6.17
N ILE A 384 12.70 -11.46 6.52
CA ILE A 384 13.78 -10.91 7.34
C ILE A 384 13.38 -10.61 8.79
N GLY A 385 12.09 -10.70 9.13
CA GLY A 385 11.61 -10.53 10.49
C GLY A 385 11.14 -9.12 10.84
N LEU A 386 10.71 -8.31 9.85
CA LEU A 386 9.96 -7.05 10.05
C LEU A 386 8.46 -7.30 10.19
N ASP A 387 7.71 -6.29 10.62
CA ASP A 387 6.28 -6.40 10.87
C ASP A 387 5.42 -6.05 9.66
N GLY A 388 5.96 -5.28 8.68
CA GLY A 388 5.18 -4.88 7.54
C GLY A 388 5.86 -3.87 6.62
N PHE A 389 5.04 -3.15 5.86
CA PHE A 389 5.46 -2.27 4.78
C PHE A 389 4.66 -0.97 4.77
N LEU A 390 5.34 0.14 4.54
CA LEU A 390 4.74 1.45 4.33
C LEU A 390 5.03 1.96 2.92
N ARG A 391 4.07 2.69 2.33
CA ARG A 391 4.29 3.56 1.20
C ARG A 391 3.50 4.86 1.37
N TRP A 392 4.15 5.98 1.09
CA TRP A 392 3.67 7.33 1.38
C TRP A 392 2.44 7.77 0.56
N ALA A 393 2.04 6.93 -0.48
CA ALA A 393 0.92 7.31 -1.31
C ALA A 393 0.17 6.10 -1.88
N TRP A 394 -1.07 5.93 -1.42
CA TRP A 394 -2.03 4.98 -1.96
C TRP A 394 -2.71 5.52 -3.22
N ASN A 395 -3.21 6.76 -3.16
CA ASN A 395 -4.07 7.35 -4.18
C ASN A 395 -3.85 8.86 -4.37
N SER A 396 -2.61 9.33 -4.28
CA SER A 396 -2.26 10.71 -4.65
C SER A 396 -2.11 10.79 -6.17
N TRP A 397 -3.24 10.92 -6.84
CA TRP A 397 -3.32 10.82 -8.29
C TRP A 397 -2.77 12.06 -9.00
N PRO A 398 -2.08 11.91 -10.17
CA PRO A 398 -1.87 12.99 -11.10
C PRO A 398 -3.23 13.48 -11.67
N LYS A 399 -3.20 14.41 -12.61
CA LYS A 399 -4.42 15.02 -13.18
C LYS A 399 -5.43 13.97 -13.67
N ASP A 400 -4.97 13.01 -14.47
CA ASP A 400 -5.78 11.90 -15.00
C ASP A 400 -4.93 10.62 -15.04
N PRO A 401 -4.88 9.84 -13.94
CA PRO A 401 -4.02 8.68 -13.82
C PRO A 401 -4.37 7.55 -14.80
N ARG A 402 -5.62 7.51 -15.31
CA ARG A 402 -6.03 6.49 -16.29
C ARG A 402 -5.41 6.71 -17.65
N LYS A 403 -5.08 7.96 -17.99
CA LYS A 403 -4.49 8.32 -19.29
C LYS A 403 -2.98 8.49 -19.22
N ASP A 404 -2.50 9.21 -18.21
CA ASP A 404 -1.10 9.55 -18.05
C ASP A 404 -0.72 9.59 -16.57
N ALA A 405 0.15 8.66 -16.18
CA ALA A 405 0.65 8.54 -14.82
C ALA A 405 1.83 9.49 -14.51
N THR A 406 2.23 10.31 -15.49
CA THR A 406 3.33 11.27 -15.32
C THR A 406 3.03 12.25 -14.18
N TYR A 407 4.04 12.44 -13.35
CA TYR A 407 4.00 13.38 -12.25
C TYR A 407 5.09 14.45 -12.43
N TRP A 408 4.86 15.66 -11.93
CA TRP A 408 5.79 16.79 -12.12
C TRP A 408 7.02 16.72 -11.20
N ALA A 409 6.94 16.03 -10.07
CA ALA A 409 8.00 16.00 -9.06
C ALA A 409 8.54 14.59 -8.77
N TRP A 410 7.78 13.54 -9.10
CA TRP A 410 8.08 12.17 -8.71
C TRP A 410 8.06 11.22 -9.90
N THR A 411 8.80 10.14 -9.82
CA THR A 411 8.75 9.06 -10.80
C THR A 411 7.32 8.55 -10.94
N ALA A 412 6.87 8.36 -12.18
CA ALA A 412 5.51 7.90 -12.45
C ALA A 412 5.18 6.59 -11.72
N GLY A 413 4.06 6.57 -11.01
CA GLY A 413 3.64 5.44 -10.16
C GLY A 413 4.17 5.48 -8.73
N ASP A 414 5.02 6.45 -8.37
CA ASP A 414 5.43 6.65 -6.98
C ASP A 414 4.25 7.09 -6.10
N THR A 415 3.35 7.89 -6.65
CA THR A 415 2.28 8.56 -5.92
C THR A 415 0.97 7.79 -5.82
N PHE A 416 0.85 6.60 -6.45
CA PHE A 416 -0.38 5.83 -6.37
C PHE A 416 -0.20 4.34 -6.74
N LEU A 417 -1.07 3.52 -6.17
CA LEU A 417 -1.16 2.08 -6.42
C LEU A 417 -2.57 1.63 -6.86
N CYS A 418 -3.52 2.54 -6.90
CA CYS A 418 -4.88 2.29 -7.42
C CYS A 418 -5.34 3.43 -8.30
N TYR A 419 -6.27 3.13 -9.15
CA TYR A 419 -6.94 4.11 -10.02
C TYR A 419 -8.27 4.59 -9.39
N PRO A 420 -8.85 5.67 -9.90
CA PRO A 420 -10.17 6.13 -9.45
C PRO A 420 -11.25 5.02 -9.53
N ASP A 421 -12.32 5.19 -8.74
CA ASP A 421 -13.43 4.23 -8.58
C ASP A 421 -13.03 2.84 -8.05
N GLY A 422 -11.81 2.71 -7.47
CA GLY A 422 -11.33 1.46 -6.89
C GLY A 422 -10.83 0.45 -7.92
N GLU A 423 -10.44 0.89 -9.10
CA GLU A 423 -9.76 0.04 -10.07
C GLU A 423 -8.34 -0.26 -9.60
N PRO A 424 -7.92 -1.53 -9.49
CA PRO A 424 -6.58 -1.85 -9.04
C PRO A 424 -5.54 -1.61 -10.13
N SER A 425 -4.31 -1.28 -9.72
CA SER A 425 -3.16 -1.46 -10.58
C SER A 425 -2.66 -2.90 -10.50
N TRP A 426 -1.98 -3.38 -11.55
CA TRP A 426 -1.31 -4.67 -11.49
C TRP A 426 -0.21 -4.69 -10.41
N ARG A 427 0.47 -3.56 -10.21
CA ARG A 427 1.45 -3.37 -9.12
C ARG A 427 0.82 -3.60 -7.74
N PHE A 428 -0.38 -3.10 -7.48
CA PHE A 428 -1.10 -3.36 -6.23
C PHE A 428 -1.53 -4.82 -6.10
N MET A 429 -2.00 -5.44 -7.19
CA MET A 429 -2.39 -6.86 -7.16
C MET A 429 -1.20 -7.76 -6.78
N GLU A 430 -0.02 -7.49 -7.35
CA GLU A 430 1.21 -8.20 -7.00
C GLU A 430 1.70 -7.89 -5.57
N LEU A 431 1.58 -6.64 -5.11
CA LEU A 431 1.88 -6.28 -3.72
C LEU A 431 0.99 -7.06 -2.74
N ARG A 432 -0.32 -7.10 -3.01
CA ARG A 432 -1.29 -7.85 -2.21
C ARG A 432 -0.98 -9.36 -2.20
N ASN A 433 -0.61 -9.95 -3.33
CA ASN A 433 -0.16 -11.33 -3.41
C ASN A 433 1.09 -11.56 -2.54
N GLY A 434 2.03 -10.60 -2.54
CA GLY A 434 3.23 -10.65 -1.70
C GLY A 434 2.91 -10.59 -0.20
N ILE A 435 1.97 -9.73 0.20
CA ILE A 435 1.49 -9.61 1.58
C ILE A 435 0.79 -10.91 2.02
N ALA A 436 -0.07 -11.49 1.15
CA ALA A 436 -0.69 -12.78 1.42
C ALA A 436 0.36 -13.90 1.58
N ALA A 437 1.41 -13.89 0.75
CA ALA A 437 2.54 -14.82 0.89
C ALA A 437 3.28 -14.61 2.23
N ALA A 438 3.47 -13.36 2.67
CA ALA A 438 4.05 -13.04 3.98
C ALA A 438 3.23 -13.63 5.14
N GLU A 439 1.90 -13.52 5.10
CA GLU A 439 1.02 -14.11 6.10
C GLU A 439 1.05 -15.65 6.07
N LYS A 440 1.12 -16.26 4.88
CA LYS A 440 1.33 -17.70 4.75
C LYS A 440 2.65 -18.13 5.38
N VAL A 441 3.76 -17.40 5.12
CA VAL A 441 5.07 -17.67 5.74
C VAL A 441 4.97 -17.58 7.27
N ARG A 442 4.29 -16.56 7.82
CA ARG A 442 4.07 -16.43 9.27
C ARG A 442 3.34 -17.65 9.83
N LEU A 443 2.22 -18.04 9.21
CA LEU A 443 1.42 -19.19 9.64
C LEU A 443 2.21 -20.51 9.57
N LEU A 444 2.99 -20.73 8.49
CA LEU A 444 3.83 -21.91 8.35
C LEU A 444 4.95 -21.96 9.40
N LYS A 445 5.57 -20.80 9.72
CA LYS A 445 6.58 -20.68 10.79
C LYS A 445 5.97 -20.99 12.17
N GLU A 446 4.79 -20.49 12.48
CA GLU A 446 4.07 -20.77 13.74
C GLU A 446 3.72 -22.25 13.90
N GLN A 447 3.39 -22.91 12.80
CA GLN A 447 3.13 -24.36 12.75
C GLN A 447 4.41 -25.23 12.71
N GLY A 448 5.57 -24.61 12.57
CA GLY A 448 6.85 -25.32 12.47
C GLY A 448 7.05 -26.06 11.14
N LEU A 449 6.31 -25.69 10.09
CA LEU A 449 6.33 -26.35 8.79
C LEU A 449 7.38 -25.74 7.85
N PHE A 450 7.95 -26.53 6.98
CA PHE A 450 8.87 -26.13 5.88
C PHE A 450 10.03 -25.23 6.32
N LYS A 451 10.59 -25.44 7.51
CA LYS A 451 11.63 -24.57 8.11
C LYS A 451 12.84 -24.38 7.21
N GLU A 452 13.35 -25.48 6.64
CA GLU A 452 14.54 -25.45 5.78
C GLU A 452 14.25 -24.76 4.45
N GLU A 453 13.11 -25.06 3.83
CA GLU A 453 12.70 -24.46 2.57
C GLU A 453 12.44 -22.97 2.73
N LEU A 454 11.76 -22.57 3.80
CA LEU A 454 11.53 -21.17 4.13
C LEU A 454 12.85 -20.43 4.39
N ALA A 455 13.83 -21.06 5.07
CA ALA A 455 15.14 -20.47 5.26
C ALA A 455 15.91 -20.30 3.93
N LYS A 456 15.82 -21.28 3.02
CA LYS A 456 16.42 -21.16 1.68
C LYS A 456 15.80 -20.04 0.87
N VAL A 457 14.47 -19.90 0.90
CA VAL A 457 13.78 -18.81 0.22
C VAL A 457 14.12 -17.46 0.86
N ALA A 458 14.12 -17.36 2.19
CA ALA A 458 14.47 -16.12 2.90
C ALA A 458 15.89 -15.63 2.54
N ALA A 459 16.82 -16.55 2.30
CA ALA A 459 18.18 -16.20 1.87
C ALA A 459 18.24 -15.53 0.49
N LEU A 460 17.19 -15.66 -0.34
CA LEU A 460 17.09 -14.96 -1.64
C LEU A 460 16.64 -13.50 -1.50
N TYR A 461 16.10 -13.13 -0.35
CA TYR A 461 15.60 -11.76 -0.07
C TYR A 461 16.71 -10.83 0.44
N LYS A 462 17.92 -11.01 -0.04
CA LYS A 462 19.00 -10.06 0.19
C LYS A 462 18.85 -8.90 -0.78
N GLN A 463 18.95 -7.70 -0.26
CA GLN A 463 18.82 -6.46 -1.06
C GLN A 463 19.83 -6.42 -2.20
N ASP A 464 21.09 -6.73 -1.93
CA ASP A 464 22.17 -6.67 -2.93
C ASP A 464 22.00 -7.65 -4.09
N GLU A 465 21.51 -8.85 -3.82
CA GLU A 465 21.26 -9.85 -4.87
C GLU A 465 20.00 -9.54 -5.67
N ALA A 466 18.97 -8.98 -5.03
CA ALA A 466 17.73 -8.59 -5.69
C ALA A 466 17.96 -7.40 -6.63
N THR A 467 18.78 -6.42 -6.22
CA THR A 467 19.07 -5.22 -7.01
C THR A 467 20.04 -5.44 -8.16
N ALA A 468 20.85 -6.48 -8.10
CA ALA A 468 21.84 -6.79 -9.13
C ALA A 468 21.22 -7.11 -10.51
N ASN A 469 20.01 -7.66 -10.55
CA ASN A 469 19.31 -8.00 -11.78
C ASN A 469 17.79 -8.04 -11.59
N LYS A 470 17.06 -7.18 -12.30
CA LYS A 470 15.57 -7.12 -12.28
C LYS A 470 14.88 -8.48 -12.53
N SER A 471 15.50 -9.39 -13.30
CA SER A 471 14.96 -10.73 -13.54
C SER A 471 14.93 -11.63 -12.30
N ASN A 472 15.67 -11.29 -11.25
CA ASN A 472 15.71 -12.08 -10.02
C ASN A 472 14.40 -11.98 -9.24
N PHE A 473 13.69 -10.84 -9.27
CA PHE A 473 12.43 -10.67 -8.55
C PHE A 473 11.36 -11.69 -8.98
N ALA A 474 11.24 -11.96 -10.28
CA ALA A 474 10.31 -12.97 -10.78
C ALA A 474 10.68 -14.38 -10.30
N LYS A 475 11.97 -14.72 -10.26
CA LYS A 475 12.46 -16.01 -9.75
C LYS A 475 12.22 -16.15 -8.25
N ILE A 476 12.49 -15.09 -7.48
CA ILE A 476 12.25 -15.07 -6.02
C ILE A 476 10.76 -15.22 -5.73
N ARG A 477 9.90 -14.51 -6.49
CA ARG A 477 8.44 -14.66 -6.42
C ARG A 477 8.03 -16.14 -6.62
N GLN A 478 8.51 -16.78 -7.69
CA GLN A 478 8.17 -18.17 -7.96
C GLN A 478 8.66 -19.11 -6.85
N ALA A 479 9.91 -18.96 -6.42
CA ALA A 479 10.47 -19.78 -5.33
C ALA A 479 9.67 -19.61 -4.02
N THR A 480 9.18 -18.40 -3.73
CA THR A 480 8.32 -18.15 -2.57
C THR A 480 6.99 -18.89 -2.70
N LEU A 481 6.32 -18.75 -3.85
CA LEU A 481 5.03 -19.41 -4.12
C LEU A 481 5.15 -20.94 -4.08
N ASP A 482 6.26 -21.49 -4.58
CA ASP A 482 6.52 -22.95 -4.58
C ASP A 482 6.61 -23.52 -3.15
N VAL A 483 7.06 -22.74 -2.18
CA VAL A 483 7.13 -23.17 -0.78
C VAL A 483 5.81 -22.92 -0.05
N VAL A 484 5.24 -21.71 -0.14
CA VAL A 484 4.04 -21.39 0.64
C VAL A 484 2.78 -22.12 0.15
N ASN A 485 2.80 -22.68 -1.05
CA ASN A 485 1.68 -23.41 -1.64
C ASN A 485 1.88 -24.96 -1.64
N LYS A 486 2.91 -25.45 -0.93
CA LYS A 486 3.04 -26.88 -0.64
C LYS A 486 1.96 -27.31 0.35
#